data_24b89e1a7eb3e2ea86c8d58aff31f5ce
#
_entry.id   24b89e1a7eb3e2ea86c8d58aff31f5ce
#
_cell.length_a   1.000
_cell.length_b   1.000
_cell.length_c   1.000
_cell.angle_alpha   90.00
_cell.angle_beta   90.00
_cell.angle_gamma   90.00
#
_symmetry.space_group_name_H-M   'P 1'
#
loop_
_entity.id
_entity.type
_entity.pdbx_description
1 polymer ?
#
loop_
_entity_poly.entity_id
_entity_poly.type
_entity_poly.pdbx_seq_one_letter_code
_entity_poly.pdbx_strand_id
1 'polypeptide(L)'
;MTMAVEKKKPTAKPKSNAGRKTALLDLSKEQTLLDYIRIGTPVRKAVTASGIAEKTFYNWMSRGLAERERLALSMTAKSNATEVVFLQFLQRVEQARAEAIAKKVAVIAKSGNDGDWRAAAWWLERQVPEEFGKTEKFEIGGNNGDPIKIQVEMGDLEDKIAKVLAIRKR
;
A
#
# COMPACT_ATOMS: atom_id res chain seq x y z
N MET A 1 54.37 21.17 -42.94
CA MET A 1 53.62 21.22 -41.68
C MET A 1 52.13 21.13 -42.01
N THR A 2 51.56 19.92 -41.91
CA THR A 2 50.17 19.69 -42.28
C THR A 2 49.39 19.48 -40.97
N MET A 3 48.50 20.44 -40.67
CA MET A 3 47.65 20.37 -39.48
C MET A 3 46.50 19.39 -39.74
N ALA A 4 46.40 18.33 -38.88
CA ALA A 4 45.32 17.39 -38.90
C ALA A 4 44.08 18.00 -38.22
N VAL A 5 42.98 18.11 -38.97
CA VAL A 5 41.67 18.56 -38.46
C VAL A 5 41.00 17.38 -37.75
N GLU A 6 40.87 17.46 -36.43
CA GLU A 6 40.19 16.48 -35.58
C GLU A 6 38.67 16.52 -35.81
N LYS A 7 38.11 15.47 -36.42
CA LYS A 7 36.66 15.32 -36.64
C LYS A 7 35.96 14.97 -35.31
N LYS A 8 35.26 15.95 -34.75
CA LYS A 8 34.40 15.83 -33.58
C LYS A 8 33.28 14.78 -33.86
N LYS A 9 33.29 13.70 -33.09
CA LYS A 9 32.27 12.63 -33.14
C LYS A 9 30.89 13.21 -32.82
N PRO A 10 29.80 12.86 -33.56
CA PRO A 10 28.46 13.37 -33.27
C PRO A 10 27.97 12.78 -31.96
N THR A 11 27.62 13.62 -31.00
CA THR A 11 26.97 13.25 -29.75
C THR A 11 25.57 12.69 -30.05
N ALA A 12 25.33 11.41 -29.74
CA ALA A 12 24.04 10.81 -29.91
C ALA A 12 22.99 11.51 -29.04
N LYS A 13 21.93 12.02 -29.68
CA LYS A 13 20.76 12.61 -28.97
C LYS A 13 20.18 11.58 -27.99
N PRO A 14 19.81 11.99 -26.76
CA PRO A 14 19.15 11.09 -25.83
C PRO A 14 17.86 10.58 -26.47
N LYS A 15 17.70 9.24 -26.51
CA LYS A 15 16.47 8.60 -27.02
C LYS A 15 15.32 9.06 -26.16
N SER A 16 14.36 9.79 -26.72
CA SER A 16 13.14 10.19 -26.04
C SER A 16 12.38 8.94 -25.58
N ASN A 17 11.95 8.92 -24.32
CA ASN A 17 11.07 7.85 -23.78
C ASN A 17 9.61 7.96 -24.29
N ALA A 18 9.38 8.78 -25.31
CA ALA A 18 8.10 8.94 -25.98
C ALA A 18 7.74 7.62 -26.70
N GLY A 19 6.85 6.84 -26.11
CA GLY A 19 6.32 5.62 -26.73
C GLY A 19 6.51 4.32 -25.92
N ARG A 20 7.12 4.35 -24.74
CA ARG A 20 7.12 3.16 -23.87
C ARG A 20 5.70 3.00 -23.30
N LYS A 21 4.93 2.04 -23.87
CA LYS A 21 3.62 1.68 -23.34
C LYS A 21 3.75 1.46 -21.84
N THR A 22 2.95 2.15 -21.04
CA THR A 22 2.93 1.95 -19.60
C THR A 22 2.61 0.48 -19.34
N ALA A 23 3.36 -0.19 -18.46
CA ALA A 23 3.13 -1.62 -18.16
C ALA A 23 1.70 -1.90 -17.64
N LEU A 24 0.98 -0.86 -17.22
CA LEU A 24 -0.45 -0.89 -16.89
C LEU A 24 -1.34 -1.20 -18.10
N LEU A 25 -0.84 -1.05 -19.34
CA LEU A 25 -1.55 -1.45 -20.57
C LEU A 25 -1.33 -2.93 -20.92
N ASP A 26 -0.53 -3.66 -20.14
CA ASP A 26 -0.43 -5.12 -20.23
C ASP A 26 -1.61 -5.75 -19.46
N LEU A 27 -2.76 -5.78 -20.11
CA LEU A 27 -4.01 -6.32 -19.55
C LEU A 27 -3.85 -7.76 -19.03
N SER A 28 -2.94 -8.53 -19.60
CA SER A 28 -2.66 -9.91 -19.19
C SER A 28 -2.07 -9.97 -17.78
N LYS A 29 -1.08 -9.13 -17.47
CA LYS A 29 -0.46 -9.08 -16.14
C LYS A 29 -1.40 -8.50 -15.10
N GLU A 30 -2.18 -7.48 -15.47
CA GLU A 30 -3.19 -6.92 -14.61
C GLU A 30 -4.25 -7.96 -14.25
N GLN A 31 -4.78 -8.67 -15.25
CA GLN A 31 -5.78 -9.72 -15.02
C GLN A 31 -5.22 -10.82 -14.09
N THR A 32 -4.01 -11.29 -14.37
CA THR A 32 -3.32 -12.28 -13.51
C THR A 32 -3.18 -11.79 -12.07
N LEU A 33 -2.80 -10.53 -11.87
CA LEU A 33 -2.71 -9.92 -10.55
C LEU A 33 -4.07 -9.94 -9.82
N LEU A 34 -5.12 -9.47 -10.50
CA LEU A 34 -6.47 -9.40 -9.92
C LEU A 34 -7.00 -10.80 -9.59
N ASP A 35 -6.73 -11.79 -10.42
CA ASP A 35 -7.15 -13.18 -10.17
C ASP A 35 -6.46 -13.77 -8.93
N TYR A 36 -5.15 -13.52 -8.73
CA TYR A 36 -4.46 -13.91 -7.51
C TYR A 36 -5.05 -13.21 -6.27
N ILE A 37 -5.39 -11.92 -6.38
CA ILE A 37 -6.01 -11.19 -5.28
C ILE A 37 -7.41 -11.77 -4.97
N ARG A 38 -8.23 -12.07 -5.97
CA ARG A 38 -9.59 -12.63 -5.83
C ARG A 38 -9.63 -13.98 -5.13
N ILE A 39 -8.59 -14.79 -5.27
CA ILE A 39 -8.48 -16.05 -4.52
C ILE A 39 -7.96 -15.87 -3.09
N GLY A 40 -7.56 -14.65 -2.72
CA GLY A 40 -7.09 -14.31 -1.38
C GLY A 40 -5.58 -14.37 -1.19
N THR A 41 -4.79 -14.37 -2.28
CA THR A 41 -3.33 -14.28 -2.19
C THR A 41 -2.94 -12.91 -1.62
N PRO A 42 -2.01 -12.84 -0.64
CA PRO A 42 -1.48 -11.58 -0.15
C PRO A 42 -0.95 -10.73 -1.30
N VAL A 43 -1.31 -9.43 -1.33
CA VAL A 43 -1.06 -8.53 -2.47
C VAL A 43 0.39 -8.55 -2.93
N ARG A 44 1.34 -8.51 -2.00
CA ARG A 44 2.77 -8.55 -2.33
C ARG A 44 3.15 -9.81 -3.13
N LYS A 45 2.60 -10.96 -2.75
CA LYS A 45 2.83 -12.23 -3.45
C LYS A 45 2.12 -12.28 -4.80
N ALA A 46 0.90 -11.75 -4.88
CA ALA A 46 0.15 -11.62 -6.13
C ALA A 46 0.88 -10.74 -7.15
N VAL A 47 1.44 -9.61 -6.72
CA VAL A 47 2.26 -8.70 -7.54
C VAL A 47 3.48 -9.41 -8.10
N THR A 48 4.23 -10.12 -7.25
CA THR A 48 5.40 -10.89 -7.69
C THR A 48 5.01 -11.98 -8.69
N ALA A 49 3.94 -12.73 -8.40
CA ALA A 49 3.45 -13.82 -9.26
C ALA A 49 2.93 -13.34 -10.63
N SER A 50 2.39 -12.11 -10.71
CA SER A 50 1.94 -11.50 -11.96
C SER A 50 3.07 -10.92 -12.82
N GLY A 51 4.33 -10.96 -12.33
CA GLY A 51 5.47 -10.39 -13.04
C GLY A 51 5.48 -8.86 -13.08
N ILE A 52 4.79 -8.21 -12.14
CA ILE A 52 4.82 -6.76 -11.96
C ILE A 52 5.85 -6.44 -10.87
N ALA A 53 6.73 -5.45 -11.11
CA ALA A 53 7.67 -5.00 -10.07
C ALA A 53 6.90 -4.32 -8.92
N GLU A 54 7.23 -4.65 -7.66
CA GLU A 54 6.57 -4.08 -6.47
C GLU A 54 6.55 -2.55 -6.51
N LYS A 55 7.70 -1.92 -6.82
CA LYS A 55 7.80 -0.46 -6.95
C LYS A 55 6.80 0.11 -7.97
N THR A 56 6.61 -0.58 -9.09
CA THR A 56 5.67 -0.16 -10.13
C THR A 56 4.23 -0.25 -9.64
N PHE A 57 3.87 -1.36 -9.00
CA PHE A 57 2.55 -1.55 -8.41
C PHE A 57 2.20 -0.44 -7.40
N TYR A 58 3.07 -0.21 -6.42
CA TYR A 58 2.81 0.82 -5.40
C TYR A 58 2.79 2.23 -5.97
N ASN A 59 3.58 2.52 -7.01
CA ASN A 59 3.49 3.81 -7.72
C ASN A 59 2.11 3.98 -8.38
N TRP A 60 1.56 2.95 -9.04
CA TRP A 60 0.22 3.02 -9.63
C TRP A 60 -0.86 3.21 -8.58
N MET A 61 -0.78 2.50 -7.46
CA MET A 61 -1.71 2.64 -6.32
C MET A 61 -1.66 4.06 -5.73
N SER A 62 -0.48 4.60 -5.52
CA SER A 62 -0.28 5.97 -4.98
C SER A 62 -0.85 7.04 -5.93
N ARG A 63 -0.64 6.89 -7.24
CA ARG A 63 -1.21 7.82 -8.24
C ARG A 63 -2.74 7.74 -8.27
N GLY A 64 -3.30 6.55 -8.22
CA GLY A 64 -4.76 6.34 -8.14
C GLY A 64 -5.36 6.95 -6.89
N LEU A 65 -4.68 6.79 -5.74
CA LEU A 65 -5.11 7.38 -4.47
C LEU A 65 -5.08 8.91 -4.52
N ALA A 66 -3.99 9.50 -5.02
CA ALA A 66 -3.86 10.95 -5.16
C ALA A 66 -4.95 11.54 -6.06
N GLU A 67 -5.30 10.87 -7.17
CA GLU A 67 -6.39 11.32 -8.04
C GLU A 67 -7.76 11.20 -7.36
N ARG A 68 -8.00 10.14 -6.59
CA ARG A 68 -9.21 9.99 -5.78
C ARG A 68 -9.36 11.13 -4.76
N GLU A 69 -8.29 11.43 -4.03
CA GLU A 69 -8.26 12.51 -3.05
C GLU A 69 -8.48 13.88 -3.72
N ARG A 70 -7.82 14.13 -4.85
CA ARG A 70 -8.00 15.37 -5.63
C ARG A 70 -9.46 15.56 -6.07
N LEU A 71 -10.11 14.50 -6.54
CA LEU A 71 -11.51 14.54 -6.94
C LEU A 71 -12.46 14.74 -5.74
N ALA A 72 -12.13 14.18 -4.58
CA ALA A 72 -12.92 14.33 -3.36
C ALA A 72 -12.88 15.75 -2.80
N LEU A 73 -11.78 16.49 -2.99
CA LEU A 73 -11.62 17.86 -2.51
C LEU A 73 -12.41 18.91 -3.32
N SER A 74 -12.87 18.58 -4.53
CA SER A 74 -13.55 19.54 -5.39
C SER A 74 -14.69 18.87 -6.16
N MET A 75 -15.93 19.27 -5.87
CA MET A 75 -17.12 18.75 -6.56
C MET A 75 -17.17 19.07 -8.06
N THR A 76 -16.36 20.04 -8.52
CA THR A 76 -16.28 20.44 -9.93
C THR A 76 -15.04 19.91 -10.64
N ALA A 77 -14.15 19.21 -9.93
CA ALA A 77 -12.94 18.68 -10.51
C ALA A 77 -13.24 17.60 -11.56
N LYS A 78 -12.77 17.82 -12.77
CA LYS A 78 -12.80 16.80 -13.83
C LYS A 78 -11.64 15.84 -13.62
N SER A 79 -11.87 14.55 -13.87
CA SER A 79 -10.86 13.51 -13.87
C SER A 79 -9.74 13.83 -14.86
N ASN A 80 -8.48 13.68 -14.42
CA ASN A 80 -7.32 13.85 -15.30
C ASN A 80 -7.20 12.61 -16.20
N ALA A 81 -7.23 12.79 -17.53
CA ALA A 81 -7.20 11.70 -18.49
C ALA A 81 -5.98 10.77 -18.33
N THR A 82 -4.84 11.30 -17.86
CA THR A 82 -3.64 10.49 -17.58
C THR A 82 -3.70 9.74 -16.25
N GLU A 83 -4.41 10.27 -15.26
CA GLU A 83 -4.48 9.68 -13.92
C GLU A 83 -5.70 8.75 -13.74
N VAL A 84 -6.73 8.91 -14.56
CA VAL A 84 -7.95 8.09 -14.50
C VAL A 84 -7.66 6.58 -14.62
N VAL A 85 -6.64 6.22 -15.39
CA VAL A 85 -6.24 4.82 -15.57
C VAL A 85 -5.73 4.22 -14.25
N PHE A 86 -4.98 4.99 -13.46
CA PHE A 86 -4.49 4.56 -12.15
C PHE A 86 -5.61 4.56 -11.11
N LEU A 87 -6.54 5.49 -11.18
CA LEU A 87 -7.74 5.47 -10.35
C LEU A 87 -8.59 4.21 -10.61
N GLN A 88 -8.82 3.87 -11.86
CA GLN A 88 -9.53 2.63 -12.24
C GLN A 88 -8.77 1.37 -11.80
N PHE A 89 -7.44 1.37 -11.90
CA PHE A 89 -6.62 0.28 -11.40
C PHE A 89 -6.76 0.12 -9.89
N LEU A 90 -6.68 1.21 -9.12
CA LEU A 90 -6.91 1.21 -7.68
C LEU A 90 -8.28 0.59 -7.34
N GLN A 91 -9.35 1.05 -8.00
CA GLN A 91 -10.70 0.55 -7.79
C GLN A 91 -10.82 -0.95 -8.08
N ARG A 92 -10.21 -1.45 -9.17
CA ARG A 92 -10.21 -2.89 -9.50
C ARG A 92 -9.46 -3.72 -8.46
N VAL A 93 -8.35 -3.22 -7.93
CA VAL A 93 -7.60 -3.89 -6.86
C VAL A 93 -8.41 -3.93 -5.56
N GLU A 94 -9.04 -2.81 -5.18
CA GLU A 94 -9.92 -2.74 -4.00
C GLU A 94 -11.13 -3.67 -4.17
N GLN A 95 -11.75 -3.70 -5.33
CA GLN A 95 -12.84 -4.62 -5.66
C GLN A 95 -12.40 -6.08 -5.55
N ALA A 96 -11.25 -6.46 -6.13
CA ALA A 96 -10.74 -7.82 -6.07
C ALA A 96 -10.49 -8.29 -4.62
N ARG A 97 -10.01 -7.38 -3.75
CA ARG A 97 -9.87 -7.64 -2.31
C ARG A 97 -11.22 -7.86 -1.63
N ALA A 98 -12.19 -6.98 -1.92
CA ALA A 98 -13.54 -7.13 -1.36
C ALA A 98 -14.21 -8.44 -1.80
N GLU A 99 -14.04 -8.83 -3.06
CA GLU A 99 -14.53 -10.11 -3.57
C GLU A 99 -13.89 -11.31 -2.86
N ALA A 100 -12.56 -11.24 -2.57
CA ALA A 100 -11.87 -12.29 -1.83
C ALA A 100 -12.42 -12.44 -0.40
N ILE A 101 -12.65 -11.33 0.29
CA ILE A 101 -13.25 -11.30 1.62
C ILE A 101 -14.67 -11.86 1.56
N ALA A 102 -15.51 -11.36 0.64
CA ALA A 102 -16.89 -11.79 0.49
C ALA A 102 -17.00 -13.31 0.26
N LYS A 103 -16.11 -13.88 -0.56
CA LYS A 103 -16.05 -15.34 -0.77
C LYS A 103 -15.76 -16.11 0.54
N LYS A 104 -14.87 -15.59 1.40
CA LYS A 104 -14.56 -16.22 2.68
C LYS A 104 -15.69 -16.07 3.69
N VAL A 105 -16.35 -14.91 3.71
CA VAL A 105 -17.56 -14.70 4.50
C VAL A 105 -18.67 -15.68 4.06
N ALA A 106 -18.86 -15.87 2.76
CA ALA A 106 -19.82 -16.85 2.25
C ALA A 106 -19.47 -18.29 2.66
N VAL A 107 -18.18 -18.66 2.71
CA VAL A 107 -17.73 -19.95 3.23
C VAL A 107 -18.04 -20.07 4.71
N ILE A 108 -17.83 -19.03 5.55
CA ILE A 108 -18.19 -19.04 6.96
C ILE A 108 -19.70 -19.26 7.12
N ALA A 109 -20.49 -18.48 6.39
CA ALA A 109 -21.95 -18.57 6.45
C ALA A 109 -22.45 -19.98 6.06
N LYS A 110 -21.90 -20.55 5.01
CA LYS A 110 -22.21 -21.91 4.58
C LYS A 110 -21.74 -22.94 5.60
N SER A 111 -20.49 -22.86 6.04
CA SER A 111 -19.90 -23.81 6.98
C SER A 111 -20.51 -23.71 8.37
N GLY A 112 -21.05 -22.53 8.74
CA GLY A 112 -21.84 -22.38 9.96
C GLY A 112 -23.09 -23.24 9.95
N ASN A 113 -23.71 -23.45 8.79
CA ASN A 113 -24.82 -24.35 8.60
C ASN A 113 -24.36 -25.84 8.57
N ASP A 114 -23.16 -26.10 8.06
CA ASP A 114 -22.57 -27.43 7.88
C ASP A 114 -21.66 -27.83 9.07
N GLY A 115 -21.39 -26.94 10.02
CA GLY A 115 -20.67 -27.18 11.28
C GLY A 115 -19.17 -26.93 11.31
N ASP A 116 -18.51 -26.54 10.21
CA ASP A 116 -17.06 -26.20 10.20
C ASP A 116 -16.72 -24.86 9.53
N TRP A 117 -16.72 -23.83 10.34
CA TRP A 117 -16.37 -22.48 9.93
C TRP A 117 -14.89 -22.09 10.23
N ARG A 118 -14.13 -22.96 10.89
CA ARG A 118 -12.82 -22.61 11.47
C ARG A 118 -11.78 -22.15 10.45
N ALA A 119 -11.69 -22.82 9.31
CA ALA A 119 -10.71 -22.47 8.27
C ALA A 119 -10.93 -21.05 7.69
N ALA A 120 -12.20 -20.70 7.48
CA ALA A 120 -12.56 -19.39 6.96
C ALA A 120 -12.38 -18.29 8.04
N ALA A 121 -12.71 -18.57 9.29
CA ALA A 121 -12.47 -17.67 10.41
C ALA A 121 -10.96 -17.38 10.58
N TRP A 122 -10.12 -18.42 10.50
CA TRP A 122 -8.67 -18.27 10.53
C TRP A 122 -8.15 -17.37 9.41
N TRP A 123 -8.73 -17.48 8.20
CA TRP A 123 -8.34 -16.62 7.08
C TRP A 123 -8.71 -15.15 7.34
N LEU A 124 -9.94 -14.89 7.85
CA LEU A 124 -10.40 -13.53 8.18
C LEU A 124 -9.57 -12.88 9.27
N GLU A 125 -9.25 -13.60 10.34
CA GLU A 125 -8.38 -13.12 11.43
C GLU A 125 -7.03 -12.61 10.90
N ARG A 126 -6.53 -13.19 9.80
CA ARG A 126 -5.21 -12.83 9.22
C ARG A 126 -5.26 -11.79 8.13
N GLN A 127 -6.34 -11.73 7.36
CA GLN A 127 -6.46 -10.81 6.22
C GLN A 127 -7.10 -9.48 6.62
N VAL A 128 -7.95 -9.50 7.63
CA VAL A 128 -8.68 -8.33 8.13
C VAL A 128 -8.63 -8.31 9.67
N PRO A 129 -7.43 -8.19 10.25
CA PRO A 129 -7.25 -8.27 11.71
C PRO A 129 -7.94 -7.14 12.46
N GLU A 130 -8.17 -6.00 11.81
CA GLU A 130 -8.84 -4.85 12.41
C GLU A 130 -10.30 -5.14 12.77
N GLU A 131 -10.97 -6.02 12.00
CA GLU A 131 -12.37 -6.38 12.21
C GLU A 131 -12.54 -7.75 12.88
N PHE A 132 -11.65 -8.71 12.56
CA PHE A 132 -11.78 -10.11 12.96
C PHE A 132 -10.59 -10.64 13.77
N GLY A 133 -9.59 -9.78 14.05
CA GLY A 133 -8.42 -10.17 14.83
C GLY A 133 -8.76 -10.46 16.29
N LYS A 134 -8.06 -11.44 16.88
CA LYS A 134 -8.15 -11.69 18.32
C LYS A 134 -7.49 -10.54 19.06
N THR A 135 -8.23 -9.88 19.93
CA THR A 135 -7.69 -8.91 20.87
C THR A 135 -7.16 -9.64 22.09
N GLU A 136 -5.88 -9.94 22.14
CA GLU A 136 -5.23 -10.44 23.35
C GLU A 136 -4.86 -9.25 24.23
N LYS A 137 -5.48 -9.17 25.40
CA LYS A 137 -5.06 -8.23 26.44
C LYS A 137 -3.88 -8.84 27.18
N PHE A 138 -2.68 -8.33 26.96
CA PHE A 138 -1.54 -8.65 27.77
C PHE A 138 -1.54 -7.73 29.00
N GLU A 139 -1.86 -8.28 30.16
CA GLU A 139 -1.58 -7.61 31.42
C GLU A 139 -0.11 -7.84 31.76
N ILE A 140 0.71 -6.83 31.54
CA ILE A 140 2.11 -6.87 31.92
C ILE A 140 2.19 -6.59 33.41
N GLY A 141 2.18 -7.65 34.22
CA GLY A 141 2.42 -7.60 35.65
C GLY A 141 3.92 -7.65 35.99
N GLY A 142 4.34 -6.97 37.04
CA GLY A 142 5.65 -7.17 37.64
C GLY A 142 5.80 -8.57 38.24
N ASN A 143 7.02 -8.90 38.68
CA ASN A 143 7.31 -10.16 39.35
C ASN A 143 6.42 -10.27 40.62
N ASN A 144 5.53 -11.24 40.70
CA ASN A 144 4.46 -11.44 41.69
C ASN A 144 3.11 -10.73 41.43
N GLY A 145 2.84 -10.22 40.24
CA GLY A 145 1.57 -9.56 39.93
C GLY A 145 1.46 -8.10 40.34
N ASP A 146 2.55 -7.50 40.84
CA ASP A 146 2.59 -6.09 41.17
C ASP A 146 2.60 -5.19 39.91
N PRO A 147 1.96 -3.99 39.96
CA PRO A 147 2.02 -3.06 38.85
C PRO A 147 3.45 -2.65 38.51
N ILE A 148 3.82 -2.68 37.20
CA ILE A 148 5.12 -2.19 36.78
C ILE A 148 5.17 -0.68 37.04
N LYS A 149 6.03 -0.27 37.97
CA LYS A 149 6.31 1.15 38.23
C LYS A 149 7.20 1.70 37.12
N ILE A 150 6.62 2.41 36.16
CA ILE A 150 7.38 3.15 35.15
C ILE A 150 7.79 4.47 35.80
N GLN A 151 9.05 4.58 36.23
CA GLN A 151 9.64 5.86 36.62
C GLN A 151 10.02 6.62 35.35
N VAL A 152 9.23 7.60 34.98
CA VAL A 152 9.61 8.56 33.95
C VAL A 152 10.43 9.64 34.64
N GLU A 153 11.74 9.68 34.39
CA GLU A 153 12.57 10.81 34.85
C GLU A 153 12.16 12.06 34.04
N MET A 154 11.33 12.89 34.65
CA MET A 154 10.81 14.12 34.01
C MET A 154 11.86 15.23 33.85
N GLY A 155 13.02 15.11 34.48
CA GLY A 155 14.04 16.16 34.46
C GLY A 155 14.57 16.53 33.08
N ASP A 156 14.68 15.57 32.17
CA ASP A 156 15.14 15.81 30.79
C ASP A 156 14.07 16.50 29.89
N LEU A 157 12.80 16.38 30.27
CA LEU A 157 11.69 16.99 29.54
C LEU A 157 11.51 18.47 29.86
N GLU A 158 11.69 18.85 31.14
CA GLU A 158 11.61 20.24 31.60
C GLU A 158 12.73 21.10 30.98
N ASP A 159 13.96 20.56 30.92
CA ASP A 159 15.09 21.24 30.28
C ASP A 159 14.89 21.40 28.76
N LYS A 160 14.31 20.43 28.09
CA LYS A 160 13.97 20.52 26.65
C LYS A 160 12.87 21.55 26.39
N ILE A 161 11.84 21.58 27.23
CA ILE A 161 10.76 22.57 27.15
C ILE A 161 11.31 23.98 27.42
N ALA A 162 12.16 24.17 28.42
CA ALA A 162 12.78 25.44 28.73
C ALA A 162 13.64 25.96 27.56
N LYS A 163 14.41 25.09 26.88
CA LYS A 163 15.19 25.44 25.70
C LYS A 163 14.30 25.87 24.51
N VAL A 164 13.19 25.19 24.28
CA VAL A 164 12.24 25.53 23.19
C VAL A 164 11.57 26.87 23.46
N LEU A 165 11.17 27.15 24.70
CA LEU A 165 10.55 28.42 25.11
C LEU A 165 11.53 29.60 25.07
N ALA A 166 12.82 29.38 25.32
CA ALA A 166 13.86 30.39 25.21
C ALA A 166 14.13 30.84 23.75
N ILE A 167 13.99 29.92 22.79
CA ILE A 167 14.17 30.22 21.35
C ILE A 167 12.99 31.09 20.82
N ARG A 168 11.79 30.97 21.40
CA ARG A 168 10.60 31.72 20.94
C ARG A 168 10.56 33.17 21.43
N LYS A 169 11.46 33.57 22.33
CA LYS A 169 11.54 34.95 22.90
C LYS A 169 12.63 35.82 22.21
N ARG A 170 13.27 35.35 21.17
CA ARG A 170 14.15 36.14 20.28
C ARG A 170 13.48 36.36 18.92
#